data_b6a32846efcb0cfe60ff6c1c74535165
#
_entry.id   b6a32846efcb0cfe60ff6c1c74535165
#
_cell.length_a   1.000
_cell.length_b   1.000
_cell.length_c   1.000
_cell.angle_alpha   90.00
_cell.angle_beta   90.00
_cell.angle_gamma   90.00
#
_symmetry.space_group_name_H-M   'P 1'
#
loop_
_entity.id
_entity.type
_entity.pdbx_description
1 polymer ?
#
loop_
_entity_poly.entity_id
_entity_poly.type
_entity_poly.pdbx_seq_one_letter_code
_entity_poly.pdbx_strand_id
1 'polypeptide(L)'
;MPQNKNLNPISLPMDLKFGHEPQTEFYNNLAHIKVELVDSPTRSQALNVAWQYVKATWADHHDDTNPNTTSLKELSANLEDVLNFRALPTPMECLGFTFKLSGLSFQEVTHIIRHRAGSFAAQCTGDRDLRDDPAVIPEAVQNSPEFEDRWIKLVEDSKLLYAEMCDSKDISMMDARMILPKCMTSFYLMRLNLKDLLGFIAQRQDMQIQPAADNLLAAYMAREVLNVLPEASSRINFGKPDMHYVKTFRVPDGKGGHTSRGTNLYWPEPKNDIFEYHPEDSIYQSRREDINGTNNPGGDTVFTKLWEDTLQEIEGIQKSYNQYMGRK
;
A
#
# COMPACT_ATOMS: atom_id res chain seq x y z
N MET A 1 -9.39 40.24 -18.15
CA MET A 1 -9.65 38.82 -17.87
C MET A 1 -11.10 38.71 -17.40
N PRO A 2 -11.99 37.95 -18.05
CA PRO A 2 -13.36 37.81 -17.57
C PRO A 2 -13.38 36.97 -16.29
N GLN A 3 -13.89 37.51 -15.23
CA GLN A 3 -14.20 36.80 -13.99
C GLN A 3 -15.30 35.78 -14.28
N ASN A 4 -14.97 34.50 -14.19
CA ASN A 4 -15.92 33.41 -14.32
C ASN A 4 -16.79 33.34 -13.03
N LYS A 5 -17.93 34.04 -13.06
CA LYS A 5 -18.84 34.24 -11.92
C LYS A 5 -19.80 33.07 -11.62
N ASN A 6 -19.59 31.89 -12.19
CA ASN A 6 -20.56 30.78 -12.09
C ASN A 6 -19.94 29.46 -11.62
N LEU A 7 -18.94 29.48 -10.74
CA LEU A 7 -18.70 28.32 -9.91
C LEU A 7 -19.59 28.48 -8.66
N ASN A 8 -20.73 27.81 -8.66
CA ASN A 8 -21.41 27.53 -7.40
C ASN A 8 -20.38 26.90 -6.47
N PRO A 9 -20.16 27.43 -5.27
CA PRO A 9 -19.33 26.75 -4.30
C PRO A 9 -19.94 25.36 -4.12
N ILE A 10 -19.12 24.33 -4.31
CA ILE A 10 -19.51 22.98 -3.91
C ILE A 10 -19.76 23.09 -2.42
N SER A 11 -21.02 23.19 -2.02
CA SER A 11 -21.40 23.05 -0.64
C SER A 11 -21.16 21.61 -0.28
N LEU A 12 -19.98 21.32 0.24
CA LEU A 12 -19.76 20.07 0.95
C LEU A 12 -20.76 20.07 2.11
N PRO A 13 -21.60 19.06 2.24
CA PRO A 13 -22.44 18.92 3.40
C PRO A 13 -21.51 18.74 4.61
N MET A 14 -21.24 19.80 5.31
CA MET A 14 -20.63 19.74 6.64
C MET A 14 -21.77 19.38 7.59
N ASP A 15 -21.96 18.11 7.84
CA ASP A 15 -22.77 17.66 8.97
C ASP A 15 -21.98 17.95 10.25
N LEU A 16 -22.04 19.21 10.67
CA LEU A 16 -21.50 19.64 11.96
C LEU A 16 -22.43 19.10 13.05
N LYS A 17 -21.95 18.15 13.80
CA LYS A 17 -22.69 17.46 14.86
C LYS A 17 -22.56 18.16 16.21
N PHE A 18 -22.70 19.48 16.21
CA PHE A 18 -22.56 20.28 17.44
C PHE A 18 -23.44 19.76 18.58
N GLY A 19 -22.86 19.70 19.77
CA GLY A 19 -23.57 19.49 21.00
C GLY A 19 -23.94 18.04 21.33
N HIS A 20 -23.43 17.05 20.64
CA HIS A 20 -23.56 15.66 21.06
C HIS A 20 -22.23 15.08 21.56
N GLU A 21 -22.32 14.14 22.48
CA GLU A 21 -21.14 13.43 22.98
C GLU A 21 -20.59 12.49 21.92
N PRO A 22 -19.25 12.37 21.78
CA PRO A 22 -18.62 11.46 20.86
C PRO A 22 -19.06 10.00 21.07
N GLN A 23 -19.34 9.29 19.99
CA GLN A 23 -19.56 7.85 20.00
C GLN A 23 -18.41 7.18 19.27
N THR A 24 -17.51 6.55 20.00
CA THR A 24 -16.34 5.91 19.42
C THR A 24 -16.61 4.46 19.08
N GLU A 25 -16.53 4.13 17.80
CA GLU A 25 -16.38 2.74 17.35
C GLU A 25 -14.90 2.34 17.48
N PHE A 26 -14.63 1.19 18.09
CA PHE A 26 -13.28 0.66 18.18
C PHE A 26 -13.09 -0.53 17.24
N TYR A 27 -12.08 -0.45 16.40
CA TYR A 27 -11.68 -1.55 15.52
C TYR A 27 -10.66 -2.44 16.23
N ASN A 28 -11.09 -3.66 16.53
CA ASN A 28 -10.35 -4.63 17.34
C ASN A 28 -9.52 -5.61 16.48
N ASN A 29 -9.55 -5.49 15.17
CA ASN A 29 -8.81 -6.35 14.26
C ASN A 29 -8.62 -5.65 12.93
N LEU A 30 -7.91 -6.28 11.99
CA LEU A 30 -7.60 -5.68 10.70
C LEU A 30 -8.67 -5.89 9.61
N ALA A 31 -9.80 -6.56 9.93
CA ALA A 31 -10.88 -6.79 8.96
C ALA A 31 -11.59 -5.49 8.52
N HIS A 32 -11.40 -4.41 9.27
CA HIS A 32 -11.92 -3.09 8.92
C HIS A 32 -11.13 -2.40 7.79
N ILE A 33 -9.91 -2.85 7.48
CA ILE A 33 -9.11 -2.33 6.38
C ILE A 33 -9.76 -2.75 5.05
N LYS A 34 -10.03 -1.76 4.20
CA LYS A 34 -10.62 -1.98 2.87
C LYS A 34 -9.78 -1.31 1.80
N VAL A 35 -9.62 -2.04 0.71
CA VAL A 35 -8.95 -1.60 -0.51
C VAL A 35 -9.93 -1.78 -1.66
N GLU A 36 -10.19 -0.72 -2.40
CA GLU A 36 -11.04 -0.70 -3.57
C GLU A 36 -10.24 -0.12 -4.74
N LEU A 37 -10.13 -0.86 -5.84
CA LEU A 37 -9.55 -0.36 -7.08
C LEU A 37 -10.62 0.45 -7.81
N VAL A 38 -10.48 1.78 -7.84
CA VAL A 38 -11.48 2.70 -8.39
C VAL A 38 -11.18 3.14 -9.81
N ASP A 39 -9.92 3.07 -10.24
CA ASP A 39 -9.49 3.38 -11.60
C ASP A 39 -8.25 2.59 -11.99
N SER A 40 -8.30 1.99 -13.17
CA SER A 40 -7.18 1.28 -13.80
C SER A 40 -7.43 1.14 -15.30
N PRO A 41 -6.37 0.91 -16.11
CA PRO A 41 -6.58 0.45 -17.47
C PRO A 41 -7.26 -0.92 -17.46
N THR A 42 -8.09 -1.20 -18.44
CA THR A 42 -8.49 -2.60 -18.69
C THR A 42 -7.28 -3.42 -19.13
N ARG A 43 -7.34 -4.74 -18.96
CA ARG A 43 -6.25 -5.63 -19.41
C ARG A 43 -5.86 -5.38 -20.88
N SER A 44 -6.86 -5.26 -21.75
CA SER A 44 -6.61 -4.99 -23.18
C SER A 44 -5.89 -3.66 -23.40
N GLN A 45 -6.30 -2.60 -22.70
CA GLN A 45 -5.65 -1.30 -22.79
C GLN A 45 -4.18 -1.39 -22.29
N ALA A 46 -3.95 -2.05 -21.17
CA ALA A 46 -2.60 -2.20 -20.62
C ALA A 46 -1.67 -2.95 -21.56
N LEU A 47 -2.14 -4.07 -22.13
CA LEU A 47 -1.37 -4.87 -23.09
C LEU A 47 -1.08 -4.08 -24.37
N ASN A 48 -2.06 -3.35 -24.89
CA ASN A 48 -1.88 -2.55 -26.09
C ASN A 48 -0.91 -1.39 -25.88
N VAL A 49 -1.00 -0.70 -24.75
CA VAL A 49 -0.08 0.39 -24.39
C VAL A 49 1.35 -0.17 -24.27
N ALA A 50 1.54 -1.26 -23.52
CA ALA A 50 2.85 -1.88 -23.36
C ALA A 50 3.46 -2.28 -24.70
N TRP A 51 2.67 -2.90 -25.58
CA TRP A 51 3.10 -3.27 -26.92
C TRP A 51 3.57 -2.07 -27.74
N GLN A 52 2.75 -1.02 -27.80
CA GLN A 52 3.07 0.18 -28.57
C GLN A 52 4.36 0.84 -28.09
N TYR A 53 4.57 0.96 -26.76
CA TYR A 53 5.78 1.55 -26.21
C TYR A 53 7.03 0.73 -26.52
N VAL A 54 6.93 -0.61 -26.42
CA VAL A 54 8.05 -1.48 -26.75
C VAL A 54 8.36 -1.40 -28.25
N LYS A 55 7.34 -1.49 -29.09
CA LYS A 55 7.51 -1.44 -30.56
C LYS A 55 7.97 -0.09 -31.04
N ALA A 56 7.47 1.02 -30.48
CA ALA A 56 7.94 2.35 -30.83
C ALA A 56 9.46 2.54 -30.64
N THR A 57 10.07 1.75 -29.76
CA THR A 57 11.52 1.81 -29.54
C THR A 57 12.32 1.00 -30.57
N TRP A 58 11.75 -0.09 -31.12
CA TRP A 58 12.49 -1.05 -31.96
C TRP A 58 11.86 -1.36 -33.31
N ALA A 59 10.71 -0.77 -33.64
CA ALA A 59 10.10 -0.97 -34.95
C ALA A 59 10.78 -0.12 -36.03
N ASP A 60 10.96 -0.71 -37.22
CA ASP A 60 11.50 0.02 -38.38
C ASP A 60 10.49 1.02 -38.96
N HIS A 61 9.19 0.71 -38.82
CA HIS A 61 8.11 1.55 -39.31
C HIS A 61 7.00 1.75 -38.26
N HIS A 62 6.35 2.91 -38.30
CA HIS A 62 5.26 3.25 -37.36
C HIS A 62 4.11 2.23 -37.38
N ASP A 63 3.77 1.70 -38.54
CA ASP A 63 2.67 0.73 -38.68
C ASP A 63 2.94 -0.59 -37.98
N ASP A 64 4.19 -0.94 -37.73
CA ASP A 64 4.61 -2.15 -36.99
C ASP A 64 4.27 -2.07 -35.51
N THR A 65 3.87 -0.92 -35.01
CA THR A 65 3.44 -0.71 -33.62
C THR A 65 1.99 -1.11 -33.36
N ASN A 66 1.22 -1.44 -34.41
CA ASN A 66 -0.21 -1.74 -34.29
C ASN A 66 -0.44 -3.11 -33.60
N PRO A 67 -1.11 -3.14 -32.43
CA PRO A 67 -1.36 -4.38 -31.71
C PRO A 67 -2.47 -5.24 -32.31
N ASN A 68 -3.27 -4.71 -33.23
CA ASN A 68 -4.51 -5.39 -33.73
C ASN A 68 -4.23 -6.68 -34.52
N THR A 69 -3.01 -6.90 -34.97
CA THR A 69 -2.58 -8.11 -35.66
C THR A 69 -1.91 -9.14 -34.74
N THR A 70 -1.76 -8.82 -33.46
CA THR A 70 -1.00 -9.60 -32.50
C THR A 70 -1.93 -10.38 -31.58
N SER A 71 -1.63 -11.64 -31.31
CA SER A 71 -2.43 -12.46 -30.43
C SER A 71 -2.36 -11.96 -28.99
N LEU A 72 -3.42 -12.18 -28.20
CA LEU A 72 -3.45 -11.82 -26.79
C LEU A 72 -2.32 -12.45 -25.97
N LYS A 73 -1.90 -13.67 -26.33
CA LYS A 73 -0.75 -14.34 -25.68
C LYS A 73 0.57 -13.65 -25.96
N GLU A 74 0.78 -13.18 -27.17
CA GLU A 74 1.99 -12.42 -27.52
C GLU A 74 2.02 -11.07 -26.83
N LEU A 75 0.88 -10.38 -26.76
CA LEU A 75 0.76 -9.13 -26.00
C LEU A 75 1.06 -9.37 -24.51
N SER A 76 0.53 -10.45 -23.94
CA SER A 76 0.82 -10.84 -22.55
C SER A 76 2.30 -11.14 -22.33
N ALA A 77 2.91 -11.93 -23.23
CA ALA A 77 4.34 -12.25 -23.16
C ALA A 77 5.21 -10.99 -23.27
N ASN A 78 4.82 -10.06 -24.13
CA ASN A 78 5.51 -8.77 -24.26
C ASN A 78 5.44 -7.94 -22.95
N LEU A 79 4.29 -7.87 -22.31
CA LEU A 79 4.17 -7.17 -21.01
C LEU A 79 5.01 -7.86 -19.94
N GLU A 80 5.04 -9.20 -19.91
CA GLU A 80 5.92 -9.94 -19.00
C GLU A 80 7.41 -9.64 -19.22
N ASP A 81 7.84 -9.49 -20.47
CA ASP A 81 9.21 -9.09 -20.78
C ASP A 81 9.52 -7.68 -20.26
N VAL A 82 8.56 -6.75 -20.35
CA VAL A 82 8.67 -5.42 -19.74
C VAL A 82 8.77 -5.55 -18.22
N LEU A 83 7.89 -6.32 -17.60
CA LEU A 83 7.87 -6.54 -16.15
C LEU A 83 9.17 -7.17 -15.64
N ASN A 84 9.78 -8.04 -16.43
CA ASN A 84 11.05 -8.72 -16.11
C ASN A 84 12.29 -7.95 -16.59
N PHE A 85 12.14 -6.68 -16.99
CA PHE A 85 13.23 -5.81 -17.45
C PHE A 85 14.00 -6.33 -18.67
N ARG A 86 13.39 -7.15 -19.49
CA ARG A 86 13.93 -7.52 -20.80
C ARG A 86 13.68 -6.45 -21.85
N ALA A 87 12.76 -5.53 -21.54
CA ALA A 87 12.43 -4.35 -22.30
C ALA A 87 12.51 -3.10 -21.41
N LEU A 88 12.33 -1.92 -22.01
CA LEU A 88 12.31 -0.68 -21.25
C LEU A 88 11.16 -0.64 -20.23
N PRO A 89 11.38 -0.13 -19.01
CA PRO A 89 10.34 -0.05 -17.98
C PRO A 89 9.26 1.01 -18.25
N THR A 90 9.46 1.87 -19.24
CA THR A 90 8.56 2.99 -19.56
C THR A 90 7.08 2.59 -19.71
N PRO A 91 6.73 1.44 -20.31
CA PRO A 91 5.32 1.02 -20.37
C PRO A 91 4.67 0.88 -19.00
N MET A 92 5.41 0.42 -17.98
CA MET A 92 4.88 0.32 -16.62
C MET A 92 4.60 1.70 -16.00
N GLU A 93 5.34 2.71 -16.38
CA GLU A 93 5.17 4.09 -15.89
C GLU A 93 3.90 4.75 -16.45
N CYS A 94 3.42 4.28 -17.60
CA CYS A 94 2.20 4.77 -18.24
C CYS A 94 0.91 4.11 -17.74
N LEU A 95 1.00 2.99 -17.03
CA LEU A 95 -0.15 2.25 -16.51
C LEU A 95 -0.45 2.70 -15.08
N GLY A 96 -1.51 3.47 -14.89
CA GLY A 96 -1.88 4.03 -13.59
C GLY A 96 -2.98 3.24 -12.90
N PHE A 97 -2.88 3.09 -11.58
CA PHE A 97 -3.87 2.44 -10.73
C PHE A 97 -4.24 3.36 -9.58
N THR A 98 -5.52 3.56 -9.36
CA THR A 98 -6.04 4.39 -8.29
C THR A 98 -6.83 3.53 -7.31
N PHE A 99 -6.43 3.56 -6.05
CA PHE A 99 -7.08 2.85 -4.97
C PHE A 99 -7.75 3.81 -4.00
N LYS A 100 -8.91 3.42 -3.51
CA LYS A 100 -9.51 4.00 -2.32
C LYS A 100 -9.17 3.10 -1.14
N LEU A 101 -8.53 3.67 -0.15
CA LEU A 101 -8.05 2.99 1.04
C LEU A 101 -8.80 3.53 2.26
N SER A 102 -9.30 2.65 3.12
CA SER A 102 -10.04 3.05 4.32
C SER A 102 -9.75 2.12 5.50
N GLY A 103 -9.97 2.63 6.70
CA GLY A 103 -9.76 1.90 7.95
C GLY A 103 -8.30 1.92 8.44
N LEU A 104 -7.42 2.66 7.79
CA LEU A 104 -6.04 2.80 8.23
C LEU A 104 -5.93 3.90 9.27
N SER A 105 -5.17 3.66 10.32
CA SER A 105 -4.90 4.69 11.31
C SER A 105 -4.00 5.80 10.75
N PHE A 106 -4.00 6.98 11.37
CA PHE A 106 -3.08 8.05 10.98
C PHE A 106 -1.62 7.60 11.05
N GLN A 107 -1.29 6.61 11.87
CA GLN A 107 0.07 6.07 11.95
C GLN A 107 0.42 5.32 10.66
N GLU A 108 -0.45 4.42 10.16
CA GLU A 108 -0.23 3.70 8.91
C GLU A 108 -0.20 4.66 7.72
N VAL A 109 -1.11 5.65 7.70
CA VAL A 109 -1.11 6.68 6.65
C VAL A 109 0.25 7.36 6.53
N THR A 110 0.92 7.67 7.66
CA THR A 110 2.24 8.31 7.63
C THR A 110 3.33 7.45 6.98
N HIS A 111 3.18 6.12 7.01
CA HIS A 111 4.09 5.20 6.31
C HIS A 111 3.83 5.19 4.81
N ILE A 112 2.56 5.20 4.42
CA ILE A 112 2.15 5.02 3.03
C ILE A 112 2.47 6.24 2.18
N ILE A 113 2.23 7.44 2.70
CA ILE A 113 2.50 8.70 1.99
C ILE A 113 4.01 8.98 1.77
N ARG A 114 4.88 8.16 2.36
CA ARG A 114 6.33 8.26 2.10
C ARG A 114 6.75 7.73 0.73
N HIS A 115 5.87 7.04 0.03
CA HIS A 115 6.08 6.64 -1.36
C HIS A 115 5.88 7.86 -2.28
N ARG A 116 6.95 8.62 -2.49
CA ARG A 116 6.93 9.94 -3.15
C ARG A 116 6.48 9.90 -4.62
N ALA A 117 6.55 8.74 -5.26
CA ALA A 117 6.06 8.55 -6.62
C ALA A 117 4.51 8.47 -6.71
N GLY A 118 3.83 8.32 -5.56
CA GLY A 118 2.38 8.29 -5.49
C GLY A 118 1.74 9.68 -5.41
N SER A 119 0.53 9.78 -5.93
CA SER A 119 -0.36 10.90 -5.68
C SER A 119 -1.39 10.50 -4.64
N PHE A 120 -1.59 11.35 -3.64
CA PHE A 120 -2.46 11.06 -2.50
C PHE A 120 -3.49 12.17 -2.33
N ALA A 121 -4.76 11.80 -2.16
CA ALA A 121 -5.82 12.68 -1.72
C ALA A 121 -6.36 12.13 -0.39
N ALA A 122 -5.81 12.62 0.70
CA ALA A 122 -6.23 12.23 2.04
C ALA A 122 -7.46 13.02 2.47
N GLN A 123 -8.26 12.40 3.32
CA GLN A 123 -9.38 13.04 3.96
C GLN A 123 -8.90 14.29 4.73
N CYS A 124 -9.56 15.43 4.50
CA CYS A 124 -9.27 16.63 5.26
C CYS A 124 -9.82 16.52 6.68
N THR A 125 -8.94 16.53 7.64
CA THR A 125 -9.29 16.43 9.07
C THR A 125 -9.61 17.76 9.72
N GLY A 126 -9.39 18.87 9.02
CA GLY A 126 -9.67 20.22 9.54
C GLY A 126 -11.01 20.80 9.12
N ASP A 127 -11.67 20.16 8.13
CA ASP A 127 -12.92 20.67 7.54
C ASP A 127 -14.11 19.74 7.84
N ARG A 128 -13.94 18.79 8.74
CA ARG A 128 -15.00 17.86 9.16
C ARG A 128 -14.86 17.51 10.63
N ASP A 129 -15.99 17.22 11.24
CA ASP A 129 -16.05 16.78 12.61
C ASP A 129 -15.65 15.29 12.73
N LEU A 130 -14.61 15.04 13.51
CA LEU A 130 -14.01 13.70 13.70
C LEU A 130 -14.46 13.03 15.01
N ARG A 131 -15.41 13.61 15.75
CA ARG A 131 -15.79 13.12 17.09
C ARG A 131 -16.30 11.68 17.09
N ASP A 132 -16.92 11.23 16.00
CA ASP A 132 -17.45 9.86 15.87
C ASP A 132 -16.57 8.96 15.00
N ASP A 133 -15.46 9.46 14.46
CA ASP A 133 -14.61 8.64 13.60
C ASP A 133 -14.02 7.45 14.40
N PRO A 134 -13.93 6.25 13.80
CA PRO A 134 -13.43 5.08 14.51
C PRO A 134 -11.96 5.21 14.94
N ALA A 135 -11.58 4.42 15.94
CA ALA A 135 -10.20 4.28 16.40
C ALA A 135 -9.76 2.81 16.41
N VAL A 136 -8.50 2.55 16.15
CA VAL A 136 -7.92 1.21 16.14
C VAL A 136 -7.34 0.88 17.51
N ILE A 137 -7.64 -0.32 18.02
CA ILE A 137 -6.94 -0.90 19.16
C ILE A 137 -5.98 -1.95 18.61
N PRO A 138 -4.65 -1.75 18.71
CA PRO A 138 -3.69 -2.76 18.27
C PRO A 138 -3.88 -4.08 19.02
N GLU A 139 -3.74 -5.21 18.34
CA GLU A 139 -3.95 -6.53 18.92
C GLU A 139 -3.07 -6.78 20.17
N ALA A 140 -1.84 -6.32 20.16
CA ALA A 140 -0.96 -6.42 21.32
C ALA A 140 -1.49 -5.67 22.56
N VAL A 141 -2.28 -4.61 22.35
CA VAL A 141 -2.94 -3.86 23.43
C VAL A 141 -4.15 -4.63 23.94
N GLN A 142 -4.97 -5.20 23.04
CA GLN A 142 -6.13 -6.03 23.40
C GLN A 142 -5.74 -7.25 24.24
N ASN A 143 -4.59 -7.86 23.96
CA ASN A 143 -4.06 -8.98 24.72
C ASN A 143 -3.55 -8.61 26.13
N SER A 144 -3.66 -7.34 26.52
CA SER A 144 -3.26 -6.83 27.82
C SER A 144 -4.39 -5.99 28.41
N PRO A 145 -5.30 -6.59 29.21
CA PRO A 145 -6.52 -5.93 29.71
C PRO A 145 -6.26 -4.60 30.43
N GLU A 146 -5.17 -4.52 31.20
CA GLU A 146 -4.80 -3.26 31.89
C GLU A 146 -4.49 -2.14 30.89
N PHE A 147 -3.83 -2.44 29.78
CA PHE A 147 -3.52 -1.43 28.76
C PHE A 147 -4.71 -1.15 27.86
N GLU A 148 -5.56 -2.13 27.57
CA GLU A 148 -6.75 -1.96 26.73
C GLU A 148 -7.72 -0.96 27.37
N ASP A 149 -8.09 -1.13 28.64
CA ASP A 149 -8.98 -0.20 29.34
C ASP A 149 -8.44 1.24 29.34
N ARG A 150 -7.14 1.38 29.56
CA ARG A 150 -6.48 2.70 29.58
C ARG A 150 -6.40 3.31 28.18
N TRP A 151 -6.20 2.47 27.14
CA TRP A 151 -6.19 2.92 25.77
C TRP A 151 -7.56 3.47 25.36
N ILE A 152 -8.60 2.69 25.58
CA ILE A 152 -10.00 3.08 25.30
C ILE A 152 -10.30 4.41 26.00
N LYS A 153 -10.07 4.46 27.30
CA LYS A 153 -10.34 5.69 28.08
C LYS A 153 -9.58 6.91 27.54
N LEU A 154 -8.31 6.76 27.18
CA LEU A 154 -7.52 7.88 26.67
C LEU A 154 -8.04 8.38 25.32
N VAL A 155 -8.49 7.48 24.45
CA VAL A 155 -9.09 7.84 23.16
C VAL A 155 -10.40 8.58 23.39
N GLU A 156 -11.27 8.08 24.26
CA GLU A 156 -12.55 8.69 24.59
C GLU A 156 -12.36 10.09 25.22
N ASP A 157 -11.48 10.21 26.21
CA ASP A 157 -11.14 11.50 26.84
C ASP A 157 -10.61 12.51 25.82
N SER A 158 -9.77 12.07 24.88
CA SER A 158 -9.24 12.92 23.80
C SER A 158 -10.34 13.40 22.85
N LYS A 159 -11.25 12.51 22.48
CA LYS A 159 -12.38 12.85 21.60
C LYS A 159 -13.41 13.73 22.28
N LEU A 160 -13.64 13.53 23.57
CA LEU A 160 -14.50 14.40 24.35
C LEU A 160 -13.93 15.82 24.37
N LEU A 161 -12.65 15.97 24.70
CA LEU A 161 -11.99 17.28 24.68
C LEU A 161 -12.01 17.92 23.30
N TYR A 162 -11.79 17.14 22.23
CA TYR A 162 -11.92 17.61 20.85
C TYR A 162 -13.32 18.18 20.59
N ALA A 163 -14.37 17.43 20.96
CA ALA A 163 -15.75 17.85 20.77
C ALA A 163 -16.08 19.14 21.56
N GLU A 164 -15.65 19.22 22.82
CA GLU A 164 -15.82 20.43 23.66
C GLU A 164 -15.16 21.66 23.01
N MET A 165 -13.93 21.52 22.50
CA MET A 165 -13.23 22.59 21.80
C MET A 165 -13.97 23.03 20.52
N CYS A 166 -14.46 22.08 19.73
CA CYS A 166 -15.24 22.39 18.52
C CYS A 166 -16.57 23.09 18.87
N ASP A 167 -17.24 22.62 19.91
CA ASP A 167 -18.56 23.17 20.33
C ASP A 167 -18.44 24.56 20.98
N SER A 168 -17.29 24.88 21.57
CA SER A 168 -17.02 26.21 22.16
C SER A 168 -17.06 27.34 21.13
N LYS A 169 -16.78 27.02 19.85
CA LYS A 169 -16.64 27.96 18.74
C LYS A 169 -15.48 28.96 18.87
N ASP A 170 -14.75 28.91 19.97
CA ASP A 170 -13.57 29.76 20.19
C ASP A 170 -12.29 29.14 19.62
N ILE A 171 -12.33 27.82 19.36
CA ILE A 171 -11.20 27.05 18.84
C ILE A 171 -11.59 26.47 17.47
N SER A 172 -10.73 26.66 16.50
CA SER A 172 -10.95 26.09 15.17
C SER A 172 -10.81 24.56 15.20
N MET A 173 -11.58 23.86 14.36
CA MET A 173 -11.40 22.41 14.19
C MET A 173 -9.98 22.06 13.72
N MET A 174 -9.32 22.98 13.00
CA MET A 174 -7.92 22.83 12.58
C MET A 174 -6.95 22.72 13.76
N ASP A 175 -7.25 23.42 14.86
CA ASP A 175 -6.45 23.37 16.08
C ASP A 175 -6.92 22.25 17.00
N ALA A 176 -8.22 22.11 17.18
CA ALA A 176 -8.82 21.08 18.03
C ALA A 176 -8.38 19.66 17.65
N ARG A 177 -8.30 19.34 16.36
CA ARG A 177 -7.90 18.01 15.87
C ARG A 177 -6.51 17.55 16.32
N MET A 178 -5.67 18.47 16.78
CA MET A 178 -4.31 18.13 17.23
C MET A 178 -4.30 17.27 18.49
N ILE A 179 -5.39 17.25 19.27
CA ILE A 179 -5.52 16.39 20.44
C ILE A 179 -5.86 14.94 20.07
N LEU A 180 -6.39 14.69 18.87
CA LEU A 180 -6.82 13.37 18.45
C LEU A 180 -5.63 12.42 18.31
N PRO A 181 -5.74 11.19 18.85
CA PRO A 181 -4.66 10.24 18.86
C PRO A 181 -4.42 9.64 17.47
N LYS A 182 -3.20 9.18 17.21
CA LYS A 182 -2.80 8.59 15.94
C LYS A 182 -3.52 7.29 15.56
N CYS A 183 -4.20 6.66 16.50
CA CYS A 183 -5.00 5.48 16.24
C CYS A 183 -6.36 5.78 15.59
N MET A 184 -6.73 7.06 15.45
CA MET A 184 -7.91 7.46 14.67
C MET A 184 -7.77 7.05 13.22
N THR A 185 -8.87 6.56 12.63
CA THR A 185 -8.84 6.10 11.24
C THR A 185 -9.06 7.23 10.24
N SER A 186 -8.63 6.98 9.02
CA SER A 186 -8.83 7.89 7.89
C SER A 186 -9.06 7.09 6.61
N PHE A 187 -9.53 7.76 5.57
CA PHE A 187 -9.55 7.21 4.23
C PHE A 187 -8.84 8.16 3.25
N TYR A 188 -8.36 7.61 2.14
CA TYR A 188 -7.74 8.40 1.09
C TYR A 188 -7.71 7.67 -0.24
N LEU A 189 -7.54 8.45 -1.31
CA LEU A 189 -7.22 7.92 -2.62
C LEU A 189 -5.70 7.93 -2.79
N MET A 190 -5.19 6.86 -3.38
CA MET A 190 -3.78 6.69 -3.72
C MET A 190 -3.68 6.29 -5.18
N ARG A 191 -2.91 7.04 -5.97
CA ARG A 191 -2.61 6.68 -7.36
C ARG A 191 -1.12 6.43 -7.53
N LEU A 192 -0.79 5.29 -8.12
CA LEU A 192 0.56 4.90 -8.51
C LEU A 192 0.56 4.41 -9.95
N ASN A 193 1.67 4.57 -10.66
CA ASN A 193 1.91 3.80 -11.87
C ASN A 193 2.30 2.35 -11.51
N LEU A 194 2.22 1.44 -12.46
CA LEU A 194 2.46 0.01 -12.21
C LEU A 194 3.86 -0.27 -11.64
N LYS A 195 4.89 0.42 -12.12
CA LYS A 195 6.27 0.24 -11.64
C LYS A 195 6.39 0.58 -10.15
N ASP A 196 5.88 1.75 -9.77
CA ASP A 196 5.95 2.22 -8.39
C ASP A 196 5.01 1.42 -7.49
N LEU A 197 3.87 0.96 -8.02
CA LEU A 197 2.94 0.09 -7.30
C LEU A 197 3.56 -1.27 -6.97
N LEU A 198 4.26 -1.90 -7.92
CA LEU A 198 4.99 -3.14 -7.66
C LEU A 198 6.08 -2.95 -6.61
N GLY A 199 6.78 -1.81 -6.66
CA GLY A 199 7.75 -1.44 -5.62
C GLY A 199 7.10 -1.21 -4.25
N PHE A 200 5.94 -0.59 -4.21
CA PHE A 200 5.15 -0.42 -2.99
C PHE A 200 4.76 -1.77 -2.39
N ILE A 201 4.16 -2.65 -3.20
CA ILE A 201 3.75 -3.98 -2.77
C ILE A 201 4.96 -4.76 -2.22
N ALA A 202 6.08 -4.77 -2.95
CA ALA A 202 7.30 -5.46 -2.55
C ALA A 202 7.84 -4.97 -1.19
N GLN A 203 7.77 -3.67 -0.92
CA GLN A 203 8.21 -3.12 0.37
C GLN A 203 7.24 -3.41 1.50
N ARG A 204 5.93 -3.31 1.25
CA ARG A 204 4.92 -3.41 2.30
C ARG A 204 4.57 -4.83 2.67
N GLN A 205 4.85 -5.80 1.82
CA GLN A 205 4.66 -7.22 2.15
C GLN A 205 5.69 -7.78 3.16
N ASP A 206 6.78 -7.09 3.41
CA ASP A 206 7.84 -7.57 4.31
C ASP A 206 7.37 -7.61 5.76
N MET A 207 6.96 -8.79 6.21
CA MET A 207 6.46 -9.04 7.56
C MET A 207 7.52 -8.86 8.65
N GLN A 208 8.79 -8.82 8.30
CA GLN A 208 9.87 -8.59 9.27
C GLN A 208 10.01 -7.11 9.65
N ILE A 209 9.61 -6.21 8.77
CA ILE A 209 9.85 -4.77 8.92
C ILE A 209 8.54 -3.99 9.05
N GLN A 210 7.52 -4.38 8.30
CA GLN A 210 6.28 -3.62 8.22
C GLN A 210 5.26 -4.09 9.24
N PRO A 211 4.38 -3.20 9.74
CA PRO A 211 3.25 -3.61 10.57
C PRO A 211 2.26 -4.48 9.78
N ALA A 212 1.50 -5.28 10.49
CA ALA A 212 0.51 -6.20 9.91
C ALA A 212 -0.51 -5.49 8.99
N ALA A 213 -0.93 -4.27 9.35
CA ALA A 213 -1.81 -3.46 8.52
C ALA A 213 -1.21 -3.14 7.14
N ASP A 214 0.08 -2.78 7.08
CA ASP A 214 0.79 -2.51 5.82
C ASP A 214 0.93 -3.79 4.97
N ASN A 215 1.18 -4.93 5.62
CA ASN A 215 1.27 -6.22 4.92
C ASN A 215 -0.06 -6.59 4.28
N LEU A 216 -1.16 -6.49 5.03
CA LEU A 216 -2.49 -6.81 4.54
C LEU A 216 -2.93 -5.87 3.42
N LEU A 217 -2.63 -4.57 3.57
CA LEU A 217 -2.85 -3.58 2.53
C LEU A 217 -2.14 -3.97 1.22
N ALA A 218 -0.86 -4.35 1.30
CA ALA A 218 -0.09 -4.78 0.13
C ALA A 218 -0.70 -6.01 -0.54
N ALA A 219 -1.16 -6.98 0.24
CA ALA A 219 -1.81 -8.18 -0.27
C ALA A 219 -3.12 -7.86 -0.99
N TYR A 220 -3.97 -7.01 -0.40
CA TYR A 220 -5.21 -6.58 -1.03
C TYR A 220 -4.96 -5.81 -2.32
N MET A 221 -4.01 -4.87 -2.33
CA MET A 221 -3.64 -4.14 -3.55
C MET A 221 -3.09 -5.07 -4.63
N ALA A 222 -2.27 -6.05 -4.25
CA ALA A 222 -1.75 -7.05 -5.18
C ALA A 222 -2.87 -7.88 -5.82
N ARG A 223 -3.82 -8.35 -5.02
CA ARG A 223 -5.00 -9.07 -5.50
C ARG A 223 -5.78 -8.26 -6.52
N GLU A 224 -6.08 -7.00 -6.21
CA GLU A 224 -6.81 -6.12 -7.12
C GLU A 224 -6.05 -5.88 -8.45
N VAL A 225 -4.74 -5.69 -8.37
CA VAL A 225 -3.91 -5.57 -9.58
C VAL A 225 -3.95 -6.84 -10.42
N LEU A 226 -3.81 -8.01 -9.79
CA LEU A 226 -3.78 -9.29 -10.50
C LEU A 226 -5.14 -9.65 -11.12
N ASN A 227 -6.24 -9.24 -10.52
CA ASN A 227 -7.58 -9.39 -11.11
C ASN A 227 -7.71 -8.64 -12.45
N VAL A 228 -7.05 -7.51 -12.58
CA VAL A 228 -7.05 -6.71 -13.82
C VAL A 228 -5.93 -7.12 -14.76
N LEU A 229 -4.74 -7.37 -14.22
CA LEU A 229 -3.50 -7.56 -14.97
C LEU A 229 -2.72 -8.77 -14.44
N PRO A 230 -3.17 -10.00 -14.73
CA PRO A 230 -2.55 -11.23 -14.22
C PRO A 230 -1.11 -11.43 -14.69
N GLU A 231 -0.67 -10.72 -15.73
CA GLU A 231 0.72 -10.67 -16.20
C GLU A 231 1.69 -10.20 -15.11
N ALA A 232 1.20 -9.38 -14.16
CA ALA A 232 1.98 -8.92 -13.03
C ALA A 232 2.36 -10.03 -12.03
N SER A 233 1.84 -11.24 -12.20
CA SER A 233 2.12 -12.41 -11.35
C SER A 233 3.60 -12.71 -11.20
N SER A 234 4.40 -12.49 -12.24
CA SER A 234 5.85 -12.71 -12.20
C SER A 234 6.59 -11.77 -11.24
N ARG A 235 5.94 -10.69 -10.84
CA ARG A 235 6.51 -9.62 -9.97
C ARG A 235 5.88 -9.56 -8.58
N ILE A 236 4.80 -10.29 -8.37
CA ILE A 236 4.08 -10.35 -7.11
C ILE A 236 4.26 -11.74 -6.54
N ASN A 237 5.10 -11.86 -5.51
CA ASN A 237 5.43 -13.13 -4.89
C ASN A 237 5.49 -12.96 -3.38
N PHE A 238 4.40 -13.31 -2.72
CA PHE A 238 4.28 -13.27 -1.27
C PHE A 238 4.91 -14.52 -0.63
N GLY A 239 5.41 -14.36 0.59
CA GLY A 239 5.97 -15.47 1.37
C GLY A 239 7.39 -15.89 1.00
N LYS A 240 8.05 -15.16 0.10
CA LYS A 240 9.48 -15.30 -0.18
C LYS A 240 10.19 -13.99 0.14
N PRO A 241 10.49 -13.73 1.41
CA PRO A 241 11.05 -12.45 1.85
C PRO A 241 12.37 -12.09 1.15
N ASP A 242 13.08 -13.09 0.64
CA ASP A 242 14.40 -12.92 0.05
C ASP A 242 14.39 -12.34 -1.37
N MET A 243 13.23 -12.32 -2.01
CA MET A 243 13.19 -12.04 -3.45
C MET A 243 12.92 -10.60 -3.83
N HIS A 244 12.36 -9.81 -2.94
CA HIS A 244 11.79 -8.51 -3.32
C HIS A 244 12.34 -7.33 -2.54
N TYR A 245 13.12 -7.61 -1.52
CA TYR A 245 13.58 -6.56 -0.63
C TYR A 245 15.04 -6.27 -0.85
N VAL A 246 15.28 -5.12 -1.40
CA VAL A 246 16.63 -4.61 -1.44
C VAL A 246 16.92 -3.89 -0.16
N LYS A 247 17.70 -4.53 0.65
CA LYS A 247 18.38 -3.84 1.74
C LYS A 247 19.69 -3.26 1.23
N THR A 248 19.95 -2.05 1.62
CA THR A 248 21.28 -1.50 1.49
C THR A 248 22.11 -2.09 2.64
N PHE A 249 23.05 -2.97 2.31
CA PHE A 249 23.94 -3.55 3.29
C PHE A 249 25.17 -2.68 3.46
N ARG A 250 25.59 -2.54 4.70
CA ARG A 250 26.96 -2.14 5.00
C ARG A 250 27.84 -3.37 4.92
N VAL A 251 28.63 -3.45 3.88
CA VAL A 251 29.60 -4.53 3.68
C VAL A 251 30.98 -4.00 4.09
N PRO A 252 31.74 -4.71 4.94
CA PRO A 252 33.12 -4.35 5.21
C PRO A 252 33.91 -4.25 3.89
N ASP A 253 34.65 -3.16 3.74
CA ASP A 253 35.44 -2.90 2.52
C ASP A 253 36.84 -3.56 2.54
N GLY A 254 37.13 -4.35 3.55
CA GLY A 254 38.42 -5.00 3.77
C GLY A 254 39.55 -4.04 4.16
N LYS A 255 39.25 -2.74 4.33
CA LYS A 255 40.20 -1.69 4.70
C LYS A 255 39.85 -1.00 6.02
N GLY A 256 38.96 -1.64 6.80
CA GLY A 256 38.45 -1.11 8.07
C GLY A 256 37.28 -0.14 7.93
N GLY A 257 36.78 0.07 6.74
CA GLY A 257 35.57 0.83 6.41
C GLY A 257 34.43 -0.06 5.96
N HIS A 258 33.32 0.57 5.54
CA HIS A 258 32.14 -0.10 5.02
C HIS A 258 31.69 0.55 3.72
N THR A 259 31.33 -0.26 2.75
CA THR A 259 30.64 0.19 1.54
C THR A 259 29.16 -0.17 1.61
N SER A 260 28.30 0.72 1.15
CA SER A 260 26.89 0.39 0.99
C SER A 260 26.68 -0.31 -0.36
N ARG A 261 26.07 -1.48 -0.32
CA ARG A 261 25.63 -2.17 -1.52
C ARG A 261 24.11 -2.27 -1.48
N GLY A 262 23.46 -1.99 -2.61
CA GLY A 262 22.03 -2.11 -2.77
C GLY A 262 21.71 -2.82 -4.07
N THR A 263 20.59 -3.52 -4.11
CA THR A 263 20.05 -4.08 -5.33
C THR A 263 18.83 -3.26 -5.78
N ASN A 264 18.43 -3.38 -7.02
CA ASN A 264 17.23 -2.74 -7.50
C ASN A 264 15.99 -3.48 -6.95
N LEU A 265 15.06 -2.76 -6.33
CA LEU A 265 13.80 -3.29 -5.77
C LEU A 265 12.98 -4.10 -6.79
N TYR A 266 13.20 -3.86 -8.05
CA TYR A 266 12.47 -4.51 -9.13
C TYR A 266 13.19 -5.74 -9.69
N TRP A 267 14.34 -6.11 -9.15
CA TRP A 267 15.10 -7.27 -9.63
C TRP A 267 14.57 -8.55 -8.97
N PRO A 268 14.12 -9.55 -9.73
CA PRO A 268 13.48 -10.73 -9.16
C PRO A 268 14.41 -11.67 -8.41
N GLU A 269 15.70 -11.65 -8.73
CA GLU A 269 16.71 -12.45 -8.03
C GLU A 269 18.04 -11.71 -7.98
N PRO A 270 18.75 -11.73 -6.85
CA PRO A 270 20.16 -11.40 -6.86
C PRO A 270 20.87 -12.46 -7.73
N LYS A 271 21.22 -12.10 -8.93
CA LYS A 271 21.90 -13.03 -9.88
C LYS A 271 23.32 -13.37 -9.46
N ASN A 272 23.80 -12.87 -8.36
CA ASN A 272 25.15 -13.08 -7.86
C ASN A 272 25.14 -13.26 -6.36
N ASP A 273 25.88 -14.19 -5.86
CA ASP A 273 26.16 -14.48 -4.44
C ASP A 273 26.78 -13.31 -3.63
N ILE A 274 26.81 -12.14 -4.23
CA ILE A 274 27.39 -10.92 -3.64
C ILE A 274 26.46 -10.30 -2.57
N PHE A 275 25.20 -10.76 -2.51
CA PHE A 275 24.19 -10.25 -1.61
C PHE A 275 23.60 -11.37 -0.76
N GLU A 276 24.45 -12.07 -0.02
CA GLU A 276 23.96 -12.82 1.11
C GLU A 276 23.29 -11.85 2.10
N TYR A 277 22.02 -12.08 2.34
CA TYR A 277 21.29 -11.43 3.40
C TYR A 277 21.71 -12.08 4.72
N HIS A 278 22.45 -11.35 5.52
CA HIS A 278 22.76 -11.71 6.89
C HIS A 278 21.74 -11.01 7.80
N PRO A 279 20.71 -11.72 8.28
CA PRO A 279 19.70 -11.16 9.18
C PRO A 279 20.31 -10.47 10.39
N GLU A 280 21.42 -10.99 10.90
CA GLU A 280 22.18 -10.48 12.03
C GLU A 280 22.78 -9.08 11.82
N ASP A 281 22.97 -8.67 10.56
CA ASP A 281 23.49 -7.34 10.23
C ASP A 281 22.41 -6.26 10.17
N SER A 282 21.16 -6.64 10.33
CA SER A 282 20.03 -5.71 10.27
C SER A 282 19.80 -5.04 11.62
N ILE A 283 20.03 -3.73 11.69
CA ILE A 283 19.66 -2.91 12.88
C ILE A 283 18.18 -3.01 13.25
N TYR A 284 17.34 -3.51 12.35
CA TYR A 284 15.91 -3.72 12.59
C TYR A 284 15.61 -5.06 13.21
N GLN A 285 16.46 -6.07 13.01
CA GLN A 285 16.27 -7.39 13.58
C GLN A 285 16.54 -7.39 15.08
N SER A 286 17.62 -6.75 15.52
CA SER A 286 17.93 -6.63 16.94
C SER A 286 16.80 -5.95 17.73
N ARG A 287 16.14 -4.94 17.16
CA ARG A 287 15.01 -4.27 17.81
C ARG A 287 13.75 -5.12 17.90
N ARG A 288 13.63 -6.15 17.08
CA ARG A 288 12.45 -7.04 17.07
C ARG A 288 12.61 -8.21 18.00
N GLU A 289 13.79 -8.74 18.11
CA GLU A 289 14.12 -9.76 19.10
C GLU A 289 13.93 -9.22 20.52
N ASP A 290 14.33 -7.96 20.74
CA ASP A 290 14.18 -7.27 22.03
C ASP A 290 12.71 -7.01 22.43
N ILE A 291 11.80 -6.94 21.47
CA ILE A 291 10.36 -6.64 21.73
C ILE A 291 9.54 -7.92 21.82
N ASN A 292 10.14 -9.11 21.88
CA ASN A 292 9.44 -10.40 21.83
C ASN A 292 8.50 -10.53 20.64
N GLY A 293 8.97 -10.02 19.59
CA GLY A 293 8.03 -10.27 18.79
C GLY A 293 7.58 -9.67 17.76
N THR A 294 7.61 -9.87 17.22
CA THR A 294 6.73 -10.15 16.14
C THR A 294 5.75 -9.01 15.99
N ASN A 295 6.03 -8.18 15.03
CA ASN A 295 4.90 -7.68 14.27
C ASN A 295 4.18 -8.85 13.56
N ASN A 296 4.53 -10.08 13.91
CA ASN A 296 3.75 -11.24 13.56
C ASN A 296 2.77 -11.43 14.70
N PRO A 297 1.50 -11.09 14.52
CA PRO A 297 0.47 -11.47 15.45
C PRO A 297 0.51 -13.00 15.53
N GLY A 298 1.02 -13.52 16.62
CA GLY A 298 1.24 -14.96 16.76
C GLY A 298 -0.06 -15.74 16.72
N GLY A 299 -0.08 -16.86 16.00
CA GLY A 299 -1.16 -17.82 16.01
C GLY A 299 -2.45 -17.35 15.34
N ASP A 300 -3.55 -17.94 15.64
CA ASP A 300 -4.90 -17.76 15.05
C ASP A 300 -5.51 -16.36 15.19
N THR A 301 -4.80 -15.37 14.69
CA THR A 301 -5.26 -14.01 14.66
C THR A 301 -6.11 -13.76 13.42
N VAL A 302 -6.98 -12.77 13.49
CA VAL A 302 -7.75 -12.33 12.34
C VAL A 302 -6.83 -11.92 11.20
N PHE A 303 -5.66 -11.35 11.51
CA PHE A 303 -4.64 -11.02 10.50
C PHE A 303 -4.19 -12.27 9.74
N THR A 304 -3.78 -13.34 10.45
CA THR A 304 -3.27 -14.56 9.81
C THR A 304 -4.31 -15.12 8.84
N LYS A 305 -5.56 -15.19 9.27
CA LYS A 305 -6.64 -15.66 8.41
C LYS A 305 -6.85 -14.77 7.18
N LEU A 306 -6.96 -13.47 7.37
CA LEU A 306 -7.15 -12.52 6.26
C LEU A 306 -5.98 -12.55 5.26
N TRP A 307 -4.78 -12.72 5.78
CA TRP A 307 -3.56 -12.86 4.99
C TRP A 307 -3.59 -14.14 4.16
N GLU A 308 -3.81 -15.29 4.79
CA GLU A 308 -3.86 -16.59 4.12
C GLU A 308 -4.98 -16.67 3.08
N ASP A 309 -6.19 -16.20 3.41
CA ASP A 309 -7.31 -16.15 2.47
C ASP A 309 -6.94 -15.31 1.24
N THR A 310 -6.31 -14.16 1.44
CA THR A 310 -5.88 -13.28 0.33
C THR A 310 -4.79 -13.93 -0.52
N LEU A 311 -3.82 -14.61 0.10
CA LEU A 311 -2.79 -15.34 -0.64
C LEU A 311 -3.37 -16.47 -1.47
N GLN A 312 -4.36 -17.21 -0.96
CA GLN A 312 -5.04 -18.25 -1.73
C GLN A 312 -5.75 -17.68 -2.97
N GLU A 313 -6.40 -16.53 -2.84
CA GLU A 313 -6.99 -15.83 -3.98
C GLU A 313 -5.92 -15.44 -5.01
N ILE A 314 -4.80 -14.87 -4.57
CA ILE A 314 -3.67 -14.50 -5.44
C ILE A 314 -3.10 -15.72 -6.16
N GLU A 315 -2.84 -16.81 -5.45
CA GLU A 315 -2.36 -18.07 -6.03
C GLU A 315 -3.34 -18.64 -7.05
N GLY A 316 -4.64 -18.55 -6.78
CA GLY A 316 -5.68 -18.96 -7.73
C GLY A 316 -5.63 -18.17 -9.04
N ILE A 317 -5.45 -16.86 -8.97
CA ILE A 317 -5.31 -15.99 -10.14
C ILE A 317 -4.03 -16.35 -10.91
N GLN A 318 -2.90 -16.49 -10.22
CA GLN A 318 -1.61 -16.84 -10.81
C GLN A 318 -1.65 -18.20 -11.51
N LYS A 319 -2.25 -19.20 -10.88
CA LYS A 319 -2.43 -20.55 -11.45
C LYS A 319 -3.28 -20.51 -12.73
N SER A 320 -4.39 -19.79 -12.68
CA SER A 320 -5.29 -19.63 -13.85
C SER A 320 -4.58 -18.94 -15.00
N TYR A 321 -3.80 -17.92 -14.71
CA TYR A 321 -2.99 -17.22 -15.70
C TYR A 321 -1.90 -18.10 -16.30
N ASN A 322 -1.16 -18.86 -15.48
CA ASN A 322 -0.14 -19.79 -15.95
C ASN A 322 -0.74 -20.86 -16.86
N GLN A 323 -1.90 -21.41 -16.50
CA GLN A 323 -2.62 -22.36 -17.34
C GLN A 323 -3.03 -21.74 -18.68
N TYR A 324 -3.54 -20.50 -18.67
CA TYR A 324 -3.85 -19.75 -19.91
C TYR A 324 -2.61 -19.60 -20.79
N MET A 325 -1.46 -19.30 -20.23
CA MET A 325 -0.18 -19.18 -20.96
C MET A 325 0.40 -20.53 -21.40
N GLY A 326 -0.15 -21.67 -20.92
CA GLY A 326 0.34 -23.02 -21.21
C GLY A 326 1.57 -23.43 -20.39
N ARG A 327 1.74 -22.82 -19.23
CA ARG A 327 2.79 -23.14 -18.24
C ARG A 327 2.27 -24.17 -17.23
N LYS A 328 3.18 -25.05 -16.77
CA LYS A 328 2.86 -26.05 -15.73
C LYS A 328 3.02 -25.43 -14.35
#